data_1a8dee694e5df899eda2749487b6c458
#
_entry.id   1a8dee694e5df899eda2749487b6c458
#
_cell.length_a   1.000
_cell.length_b   1.000
_cell.length_c   1.000
_cell.angle_alpha   90.00
_cell.angle_beta   90.00
_cell.angle_gamma   90.00
#
_symmetry.space_group_name_H-M   'P 1'
#
loop_
_entity.id
_entity.type
_entity.pdbx_description
1 polymer ?
#
loop_
_entity_poly.entity_id
_entity_poly.type
_entity_poly.pdbx_seq_one_letter_code
_entity_poly.pdbx_strand_id
1 'polypeptide(L)'
;MNLTGFAIRYGFLLLLLGLVLLFSIVAEGFAGPRSAVFIFQSVSITGILALGVTATLVVDGFDLSIGSVATSALMLSAYVMVVLEMSAFAAIISCLIMGALVGLVNGLLIVKARVPDLLATLGMMFLLIGLQRIPTEGRSISTGMKLPSGETTEGVYSQSFLWLGRHRLGF
;
A
#
# COMPACT_ATOMS: atom_id res chain seq x y z
N MET A 1 8.63 31.27 -26.29
CA MET A 1 8.68 30.44 -25.04
C MET A 1 10.16 30.27 -24.71
N ASN A 2 10.64 30.92 -23.65
CA ASN A 2 12.07 30.91 -23.31
C ASN A 2 12.47 29.50 -22.86
N LEU A 3 13.71 29.08 -23.17
CA LEU A 3 14.25 27.74 -22.86
C LEU A 3 14.07 27.38 -21.37
N THR A 4 14.25 28.37 -20.48
CA THR A 4 14.02 28.26 -19.04
C THR A 4 12.56 27.97 -18.68
N GLY A 5 11.60 28.64 -19.32
CA GLY A 5 10.18 28.39 -19.07
C GLY A 5 9.73 27.00 -19.58
N PHE A 6 10.31 26.53 -20.67
CA PHE A 6 10.09 25.18 -21.18
C PHE A 6 10.66 24.11 -20.23
N ALA A 7 11.92 24.30 -19.78
CA ALA A 7 12.58 23.39 -18.85
C ALA A 7 11.84 23.31 -17.49
N ILE A 8 11.36 24.43 -16.95
CA ILE A 8 10.58 24.43 -15.69
C ILE A 8 9.26 23.70 -15.86
N ARG A 9 8.57 23.88 -16.99
CA ARG A 9 7.27 23.28 -17.25
C ARG A 9 7.34 21.78 -17.58
N TYR A 10 8.35 21.36 -18.32
CA TYR A 10 8.48 20.00 -18.85
C TYR A 10 9.71 19.23 -18.32
N GLY A 11 10.52 19.86 -17.46
CA GLY A 11 11.80 19.29 -16.98
C GLY A 11 11.63 17.93 -16.33
N PHE A 12 10.56 17.75 -15.54
CA PHE A 12 10.28 16.44 -14.92
C PHE A 12 9.98 15.35 -15.99
N LEU A 13 9.17 15.69 -17.01
CA LEU A 13 8.84 14.76 -18.10
C LEU A 13 10.07 14.43 -18.96
N LEU A 14 10.90 15.43 -19.23
CA LEU A 14 12.14 15.25 -19.97
C LEU A 14 13.15 14.37 -19.20
N LEU A 15 13.25 14.60 -17.90
CA LEU A 15 14.09 13.76 -17.02
C LEU A 15 13.57 12.32 -16.96
N LEU A 16 12.26 12.14 -16.80
CA LEU A 16 11.66 10.80 -16.81
C LEU A 16 11.90 10.08 -18.14
N LEU A 17 11.68 10.77 -19.26
CA LEU A 17 11.93 10.22 -20.60
C LEU A 17 13.41 9.86 -20.77
N GLY A 18 14.31 10.74 -20.33
CA GLY A 18 15.77 10.51 -20.36
C GLY A 18 16.16 9.27 -19.55
N LEU A 19 15.59 9.09 -18.37
CA LEU A 19 15.82 7.90 -17.54
C LEU A 19 15.30 6.63 -18.23
N VAL A 20 14.10 6.67 -18.79
CA VAL A 20 13.54 5.51 -19.51
C VAL A 20 14.40 5.13 -20.70
N LEU A 21 14.86 6.10 -21.49
CA LEU A 21 15.76 5.85 -22.61
C LEU A 21 17.11 5.31 -22.14
N LEU A 22 17.70 5.89 -21.10
CA LEU A 22 18.96 5.43 -20.53
C LEU A 22 18.86 3.96 -20.09
N PHE A 23 17.84 3.62 -19.28
CA PHE A 23 17.67 2.25 -18.81
C PHE A 23 17.29 1.28 -19.93
N SER A 24 16.61 1.74 -20.97
CA SER A 24 16.34 0.92 -22.16
C SER A 24 17.60 0.49 -22.92
N ILE A 25 18.67 1.31 -22.82
CA ILE A 25 19.96 1.02 -23.47
C ILE A 25 20.87 0.23 -22.52
N VAL A 26 20.92 0.60 -21.24
CA VAL A 26 21.92 0.08 -20.28
C VAL A 26 21.46 -1.22 -19.63
N ALA A 27 20.16 -1.39 -19.39
CA ALA A 27 19.64 -2.55 -18.66
C ALA A 27 18.99 -3.55 -19.63
N GLU A 28 19.59 -4.72 -19.76
CA GLU A 28 19.02 -5.80 -20.59
C GLU A 28 17.61 -6.19 -20.12
N GLY A 29 16.68 -6.23 -21.06
CA GLY A 29 15.29 -6.60 -20.79
C GLY A 29 14.40 -5.48 -20.22
N PHE A 30 14.94 -4.29 -19.93
CA PHE A 30 14.13 -3.17 -19.41
C PHE A 30 13.05 -2.73 -20.40
N ALA A 31 13.35 -2.66 -21.69
CA ALA A 31 12.38 -2.32 -22.73
C ALA A 31 11.44 -3.49 -23.10
N GLY A 32 11.57 -4.63 -22.41
CA GLY A 32 10.76 -5.82 -22.67
C GLY A 32 9.35 -5.78 -22.07
N PRO A 33 8.39 -6.58 -22.58
CA PRO A 33 7.02 -6.58 -22.08
C PRO A 33 6.91 -6.98 -20.61
N ARG A 34 7.83 -7.78 -20.08
CA ARG A 34 7.87 -8.14 -18.65
C ARG A 34 8.12 -6.93 -17.77
N SER A 35 9.09 -6.09 -18.11
CA SER A 35 9.37 -4.86 -17.36
C SER A 35 8.18 -3.90 -17.39
N ALA A 36 7.52 -3.75 -18.53
CA ALA A 36 6.32 -2.95 -18.64
C ALA A 36 5.23 -3.45 -17.69
N VAL A 37 4.96 -4.75 -17.63
CA VAL A 37 3.99 -5.34 -16.71
C VAL A 37 4.35 -5.08 -15.26
N PHE A 38 5.62 -5.26 -14.86
CA PHE A 38 6.07 -4.96 -13.49
C PHE A 38 5.92 -3.49 -13.13
N ILE A 39 6.24 -2.59 -14.05
CA ILE A 39 6.07 -1.15 -13.85
C ILE A 39 4.58 -0.82 -13.67
N PHE A 40 3.69 -1.32 -14.54
CA PHE A 40 2.26 -1.09 -14.42
C PHE A 40 1.68 -1.65 -13.13
N GLN A 41 2.09 -2.84 -12.68
CA GLN A 41 1.67 -3.39 -11.40
C GLN A 41 2.09 -2.51 -10.23
N SER A 42 3.34 -2.05 -10.19
CA SER A 42 3.84 -1.18 -9.13
C SER A 42 3.16 0.19 -9.13
N VAL A 43 2.97 0.77 -10.32
CA VAL A 43 2.28 2.06 -10.49
C VAL A 43 0.79 1.95 -10.12
N SER A 44 0.14 0.80 -10.37
CA SER A 44 -1.27 0.60 -10.02
C SER A 44 -1.50 0.70 -8.52
N ILE A 45 -0.67 0.05 -7.71
CA ILE A 45 -0.75 0.11 -6.24
C ILE A 45 -0.53 1.55 -5.77
N THR A 46 0.56 2.18 -6.22
CA THR A 46 0.88 3.57 -5.87
C THR A 46 -0.21 4.53 -6.35
N GLY A 47 -0.77 4.29 -7.53
CA GLY A 47 -1.87 5.08 -8.10
C GLY A 47 -3.15 5.03 -7.25
N ILE A 48 -3.53 3.85 -6.76
CA ILE A 48 -4.68 3.70 -5.86
C ILE A 48 -4.44 4.46 -4.55
N LEU A 49 -3.25 4.36 -3.97
CA LEU A 49 -2.89 5.12 -2.77
C LEU A 49 -2.89 6.63 -3.03
N ALA A 50 -2.37 7.06 -4.18
CA ALA A 50 -2.37 8.47 -4.60
C ALA A 50 -3.79 9.02 -4.78
N LEU A 51 -4.74 8.23 -5.29
CA LEU A 51 -6.15 8.62 -5.35
C LEU A 51 -6.74 8.82 -3.94
N GLY A 52 -6.37 7.96 -2.98
CA GLY A 52 -6.75 8.14 -1.58
C GLY A 52 -6.23 9.46 -1.00
N VAL A 53 -4.94 9.77 -1.21
CA VAL A 53 -4.33 11.05 -0.80
C VAL A 53 -5.02 12.23 -1.50
N THR A 54 -5.32 12.11 -2.80
CA THR A 54 -6.00 13.17 -3.55
C THR A 54 -7.37 13.49 -2.94
N ALA A 55 -8.11 12.48 -2.50
CA ALA A 55 -9.41 12.69 -1.87
C ALA A 55 -9.30 13.52 -0.57
N THR A 56 -8.25 13.35 0.23
CA THR A 56 -8.01 14.17 1.42
C THR A 56 -7.57 15.59 1.06
N LEU A 57 -6.73 15.75 0.04
CA LEU A 57 -6.27 17.06 -0.44
C LEU A 57 -7.41 17.93 -1.00
N VAL A 58 -8.43 17.34 -1.62
CA VAL A 58 -9.60 18.08 -2.16
C VAL A 58 -10.38 18.80 -1.05
N VAL A 59 -10.33 18.30 0.18
CA VAL A 59 -10.98 18.91 1.35
C VAL A 59 -9.99 19.70 2.23
N ASP A 60 -8.87 20.14 1.65
CA ASP A 60 -7.77 20.85 2.35
C ASP A 60 -7.19 20.06 3.53
N GLY A 61 -7.34 18.73 3.54
CA GLY A 61 -6.77 17.83 4.55
C GLY A 61 -5.52 17.13 4.04
N PHE A 62 -4.66 16.69 4.97
CA PHE A 62 -3.46 15.90 4.66
C PHE A 62 -3.43 14.63 5.50
N ASP A 63 -3.36 13.46 4.85
CA ASP A 63 -3.33 12.16 5.55
C ASP A 63 -2.00 11.43 5.32
N LEU A 64 -1.17 11.43 6.36
CA LEU A 64 0.09 10.68 6.39
C LEU A 64 -0.10 9.20 6.74
N SER A 65 -1.28 8.80 7.21
CA SER A 65 -1.53 7.43 7.66
C SER A 65 -1.82 6.44 6.53
N ILE A 66 -2.11 6.90 5.31
CA ILE A 66 -2.53 6.07 4.17
C ILE A 66 -1.55 4.91 3.91
N GLY A 67 -0.23 5.18 3.92
CA GLY A 67 0.79 4.15 3.74
C GLY A 67 0.77 3.09 4.84
N SER A 68 0.61 3.51 6.10
CA SER A 68 0.53 2.58 7.24
C SER A 68 -0.78 1.81 7.28
N VAL A 69 -1.89 2.40 6.82
CA VAL A 69 -3.17 1.70 6.63
C VAL A 69 -3.00 0.59 5.59
N ALA A 70 -2.35 0.86 4.45
CA ALA A 70 -2.10 -0.13 3.42
C ALA A 70 -1.24 -1.30 3.92
N THR A 71 -0.14 -1.01 4.63
CA THR A 71 0.72 -2.06 5.20
C THR A 71 0.04 -2.84 6.31
N SER A 72 -0.76 -2.18 7.14
CA SER A 72 -1.57 -2.85 8.17
C SER A 72 -2.66 -3.74 7.56
N ALA A 73 -3.27 -3.32 6.44
CA ALA A 73 -4.22 -4.14 5.70
C ALA A 73 -3.56 -5.40 5.11
N LEU A 74 -2.35 -5.28 4.57
CA LEU A 74 -1.57 -6.44 4.12
C LEU A 74 -1.31 -7.42 5.26
N MET A 75 -0.86 -6.90 6.41
CA MET A 75 -0.59 -7.73 7.59
C MET A 75 -1.87 -8.40 8.13
N LEU A 76 -2.95 -7.64 8.23
CA LEU A 76 -4.25 -8.13 8.69
C LEU A 76 -4.81 -9.21 7.75
N SER A 77 -4.75 -9.00 6.44
CA SER A 77 -5.22 -9.98 5.46
C SER A 77 -4.44 -11.30 5.55
N ALA A 78 -3.11 -11.21 5.72
CA ALA A 78 -2.27 -12.38 5.93
C ALA A 78 -2.60 -13.08 7.27
N TYR A 79 -2.79 -12.31 8.33
CA TYR A 79 -3.13 -12.85 9.65
C TYR A 79 -4.47 -13.61 9.64
N VAL A 80 -5.49 -13.00 9.04
CA VAL A 80 -6.83 -13.60 8.94
C VAL A 80 -6.81 -14.90 8.12
N MET A 81 -6.07 -14.95 7.02
CA MET A 81 -6.04 -16.14 6.16
C MET A 81 -5.10 -17.24 6.68
N VAL A 82 -3.94 -16.87 7.22
CA VAL A 82 -2.88 -17.82 7.54
C VAL A 82 -2.89 -18.24 9.02
N VAL A 83 -3.18 -17.31 9.93
CA VAL A 83 -3.19 -17.57 11.37
C VAL A 83 -4.58 -17.99 11.86
N LEU A 84 -5.62 -17.26 11.43
CA LEU A 84 -7.01 -17.57 11.81
C LEU A 84 -7.68 -18.56 10.86
N GLU A 85 -7.02 -18.98 9.78
CA GLU A 85 -7.50 -19.95 8.77
C GLU A 85 -8.86 -19.57 8.16
N MET A 86 -9.15 -18.27 8.10
CA MET A 86 -10.42 -17.76 7.59
C MET A 86 -10.36 -17.55 6.07
N SER A 87 -11.55 -17.37 5.48
CA SER A 87 -11.69 -17.17 4.04
C SER A 87 -11.11 -15.82 3.57
N ALA A 88 -10.78 -15.72 2.28
CA ALA A 88 -10.40 -14.46 1.64
C ALA A 88 -11.47 -13.37 1.78
N PHE A 89 -12.75 -13.74 1.79
CA PHE A 89 -13.84 -12.80 2.01
C PHE A 89 -13.77 -12.18 3.40
N ALA A 90 -13.52 -13.00 4.44
CA ALA A 90 -13.33 -12.51 5.80
C ALA A 90 -12.14 -11.56 5.90
N ALA A 91 -11.02 -11.87 5.21
CA ALA A 91 -9.86 -10.98 5.15
C ALA A 91 -10.19 -9.63 4.51
N ILE A 92 -10.92 -9.61 3.39
CA ILE A 92 -11.34 -8.38 2.72
C ILE A 92 -12.23 -7.53 3.65
N ILE A 93 -13.23 -8.14 4.25
CA ILE A 93 -14.14 -7.43 5.18
C ILE A 93 -13.37 -6.88 6.37
N SER A 94 -12.46 -7.64 6.97
CA SER A 94 -11.62 -7.18 8.07
C SER A 94 -10.76 -5.97 7.70
N CYS A 95 -10.18 -5.96 6.49
CA CYS A 95 -9.40 -4.82 5.99
C CYS A 95 -10.28 -3.57 5.77
N LEU A 96 -11.49 -3.74 5.23
CA LEU A 96 -12.43 -2.64 5.03
C LEU A 96 -12.90 -2.05 6.37
N ILE A 97 -13.23 -2.89 7.35
CA ILE A 97 -13.59 -2.46 8.70
C ILE A 97 -12.43 -1.71 9.35
N MET A 98 -11.21 -2.25 9.28
CA MET A 98 -10.03 -1.58 9.82
C MET A 98 -9.82 -0.20 9.19
N GLY A 99 -9.87 -0.11 7.86
CA GLY A 99 -9.72 1.17 7.16
C GLY A 99 -10.81 2.17 7.54
N ALA A 100 -12.06 1.73 7.65
CA ALA A 100 -13.17 2.57 8.09
C ALA A 100 -13.01 3.07 9.54
N LEU A 101 -12.54 2.20 10.45
CA LEU A 101 -12.27 2.58 11.83
C LEU A 101 -11.13 3.60 11.94
N VAL A 102 -10.03 3.39 11.20
CA VAL A 102 -8.92 4.35 11.14
C VAL A 102 -9.39 5.71 10.62
N GLY A 103 -10.13 5.72 9.51
CA GLY A 103 -10.69 6.94 8.94
C GLY A 103 -11.65 7.64 9.91
N LEU A 104 -12.51 6.88 10.61
CA LEU A 104 -13.42 7.41 11.63
C LEU A 104 -12.65 8.07 12.78
N VAL A 105 -11.62 7.41 13.30
CA VAL A 105 -10.81 7.95 14.42
C VAL A 105 -10.08 9.21 13.97
N ASN A 106 -9.42 9.21 12.81
CA ASN A 106 -8.78 10.40 12.26
C ASN A 106 -9.80 11.54 12.08
N GLY A 107 -10.95 11.25 11.48
CA GLY A 107 -12.01 12.24 11.29
C GLY A 107 -12.54 12.82 12.60
N LEU A 108 -12.72 11.99 13.63
CA LEU A 108 -13.14 12.48 14.97
C LEU A 108 -12.08 13.35 15.62
N LEU A 109 -10.80 12.98 15.53
CA LEU A 109 -9.70 13.78 16.06
C LEU A 109 -9.60 15.14 15.36
N ILE A 110 -9.68 15.16 14.03
CA ILE A 110 -9.52 16.38 13.24
C ILE A 110 -10.77 17.28 13.39
N VAL A 111 -11.96 16.73 13.18
CA VAL A 111 -13.17 17.54 13.09
C VAL A 111 -13.74 17.90 14.49
N LYS A 112 -13.83 16.92 15.41
CA LYS A 112 -14.42 17.16 16.75
C LYS A 112 -13.40 17.64 17.76
N ALA A 113 -12.23 16.99 17.83
CA ALA A 113 -11.20 17.37 18.79
C ALA A 113 -10.32 18.54 18.29
N ARG A 114 -10.49 18.95 17.02
CA ARG A 114 -9.73 20.05 16.38
C ARG A 114 -8.22 19.85 16.44
N VAL A 115 -7.77 18.61 16.41
CA VAL A 115 -6.35 18.27 16.27
C VAL A 115 -5.93 18.57 14.83
N PRO A 116 -4.80 19.25 14.61
CA PRO A 116 -4.26 19.42 13.25
C PRO A 116 -4.12 18.07 12.53
N ASP A 117 -4.54 18.00 11.28
CA ASP A 117 -4.60 16.79 10.46
C ASP A 117 -3.24 16.07 10.37
N LEU A 118 -2.15 16.83 10.18
CA LEU A 118 -0.78 16.29 10.18
C LEU A 118 -0.44 15.58 11.50
N LEU A 119 -0.85 16.12 12.65
CA LEU A 119 -0.55 15.50 13.94
C LEU A 119 -1.41 14.26 14.18
N ALA A 120 -2.70 14.33 13.86
CA ALA A 120 -3.62 13.21 14.01
C ALA A 120 -3.20 12.02 13.14
N THR A 121 -2.93 12.27 11.85
CA THR A 121 -2.58 11.22 10.89
C THR A 121 -1.17 10.69 11.09
N LEU A 122 -0.21 11.53 11.52
CA LEU A 122 1.12 11.09 11.92
C LEU A 122 1.06 10.18 13.16
N GLY A 123 0.28 10.56 14.17
CA GLY A 123 0.05 9.74 15.34
C GLY A 123 -0.58 8.40 14.98
N MET A 124 -1.58 8.40 14.11
CA MET A 124 -2.21 7.19 13.60
C MET A 124 -1.23 6.32 12.81
N MET A 125 -0.37 6.91 12.00
CA MET A 125 0.68 6.20 11.26
C MET A 125 1.58 5.42 12.22
N PHE A 126 2.11 6.05 13.28
CA PHE A 126 2.96 5.37 14.26
C PHE A 126 2.21 4.33 15.07
N LEU A 127 0.96 4.59 15.43
CA LEU A 127 0.09 3.63 16.12
C LEU A 127 -0.07 2.35 15.29
N LEU A 128 -0.39 2.48 14.01
CA LEU A 128 -0.56 1.34 13.11
C LEU A 128 0.75 0.58 12.87
N ILE A 129 1.87 1.29 12.70
CA ILE A 129 3.20 0.66 12.56
C ILE A 129 3.55 -0.17 13.81
N GLY A 130 3.17 0.30 14.99
CA GLY A 130 3.36 -0.45 16.23
C GLY A 130 2.41 -1.64 16.34
N LEU A 131 1.11 -1.41 16.20
CA LEU A 131 0.08 -2.43 16.36
C LEU A 131 0.25 -3.62 15.41
N GLN A 132 0.57 -3.39 14.14
CA GLN A 132 0.75 -4.47 13.16
C GLN A 132 1.90 -5.44 13.50
N ARG A 133 2.85 -5.01 14.33
CA ARG A 133 4.01 -5.84 14.72
C ARG A 133 3.74 -6.73 15.93
N ILE A 134 2.74 -6.40 16.74
CA ILE A 134 2.45 -7.12 17.99
C ILE A 134 2.14 -8.60 17.75
N PRO A 135 1.24 -8.98 16.80
CA PRO A 135 0.83 -10.37 16.65
C PRO A 135 1.96 -11.33 16.22
N THR A 136 3.00 -10.82 15.58
CA THR A 136 4.05 -11.63 14.96
C THR A 136 5.46 -11.24 15.39
N GLU A 137 5.60 -10.36 16.39
CA GLU A 137 6.90 -9.78 16.79
C GLU A 137 7.66 -9.16 15.60
N GLY A 138 6.93 -8.59 14.64
CA GLY A 138 7.49 -7.99 13.44
C GLY A 138 7.94 -8.96 12.37
N ARG A 139 7.66 -10.25 12.49
CA ARG A 139 7.98 -11.25 11.46
C ARG A 139 6.95 -11.25 10.34
N SER A 140 7.36 -11.64 9.15
CA SER A 140 6.45 -11.84 8.01
C SER A 140 5.60 -13.10 8.21
N ILE A 141 4.30 -13.00 7.92
CA ILE A 141 3.38 -14.14 8.02
C ILE A 141 3.55 -15.04 6.80
N SER A 142 3.77 -16.32 7.07
CA SER A 142 3.84 -17.39 6.06
C SER A 142 3.31 -18.69 6.63
N THR A 143 2.85 -19.58 5.77
CA THR A 143 2.49 -20.95 6.15
C THR A 143 3.70 -21.65 6.78
N GLY A 144 3.50 -22.37 7.88
CA GLY A 144 4.56 -23.06 8.61
C GLY A 144 5.38 -22.17 9.56
N MET A 145 5.00 -20.90 9.72
CA MET A 145 5.64 -19.99 10.67
C MET A 145 5.25 -20.35 12.11
N LYS A 146 6.21 -20.29 13.04
CA LYS A 146 5.92 -20.39 14.48
C LYS A 146 5.52 -19.03 15.02
N LEU A 147 4.35 -18.99 15.63
CA LEU A 147 3.83 -17.81 16.34
C LEU A 147 4.55 -17.63 17.69
N PRO A 148 4.47 -16.44 18.30
CA PRO A 148 4.95 -16.22 19.67
C PRO A 148 4.29 -17.15 20.70
N SER A 149 3.06 -17.62 20.42
CA SER A 149 2.35 -18.63 21.23
C SER A 149 2.99 -20.02 21.19
N GLY A 150 3.95 -20.28 20.28
CA GLY A 150 4.54 -21.59 20.04
C GLY A 150 3.80 -22.45 19.00
N GLU A 151 2.61 -22.05 18.59
CA GLU A 151 1.83 -22.72 17.55
C GLU A 151 2.42 -22.50 16.16
N THR A 152 2.28 -23.49 15.29
CA THR A 152 2.70 -23.37 13.88
C THR A 152 1.49 -23.06 13.03
N THR A 153 1.59 -22.07 12.15
CA THR A 153 0.50 -21.70 11.23
C THR A 153 0.34 -22.77 10.15
N GLU A 154 -0.89 -23.27 9.98
CA GLU A 154 -1.23 -24.26 8.93
C GLU A 154 -2.00 -23.63 7.77
N GLY A 155 -2.59 -22.45 7.98
CA GLY A 155 -3.38 -21.74 6.99
C GLY A 155 -2.57 -21.37 5.73
N VAL A 156 -3.28 -21.32 4.62
CA VAL A 156 -2.72 -20.99 3.30
C VAL A 156 -3.48 -19.81 2.71
N TYR A 157 -2.79 -19.01 1.89
CA TYR A 157 -3.47 -17.98 1.12
C TYR A 157 -4.45 -18.62 0.13
N SER A 158 -5.71 -18.20 0.17
CA SER A 158 -6.75 -18.68 -0.74
C SER A 158 -6.35 -18.47 -2.20
N GLN A 159 -6.59 -19.48 -3.05
CA GLN A 159 -6.30 -19.41 -4.50
C GLN A 159 -7.03 -18.26 -5.18
N SER A 160 -8.27 -17.96 -4.78
CA SER A 160 -9.03 -16.81 -5.30
C SER A 160 -8.40 -15.48 -4.94
N PHE A 161 -7.82 -15.36 -3.74
CA PHE A 161 -7.08 -14.16 -3.31
C PHE A 161 -5.77 -14.01 -4.10
N LEU A 162 -5.03 -15.10 -4.26
CA LEU A 162 -3.79 -15.11 -5.07
C LEU A 162 -4.06 -14.80 -6.53
N TRP A 163 -5.21 -15.23 -7.06
CA TRP A 163 -5.62 -14.96 -8.44
C TRP A 163 -5.79 -13.44 -8.66
N LEU A 164 -6.40 -12.71 -7.72
CA LEU A 164 -6.55 -11.25 -7.81
C LEU A 164 -5.22 -10.51 -7.95
N GLY A 165 -4.16 -10.99 -7.25
CA GLY A 165 -2.84 -10.34 -7.27
C GLY A 165 -1.85 -10.91 -8.28
N ARG A 166 -2.04 -12.15 -8.73
CA ARG A 166 -1.09 -12.89 -9.58
C ARG A 166 -1.62 -13.23 -10.97
N HIS A 167 -2.89 -12.90 -11.26
CA HIS A 167 -3.44 -13.17 -12.58
C HIS A 167 -2.61 -12.45 -13.63
N ARG A 168 -1.80 -13.22 -14.35
CA ARG A 168 -1.10 -12.72 -15.52
C ARG A 168 -2.13 -12.58 -16.64
N LEU A 169 -2.37 -11.36 -17.07
CA LEU A 169 -2.95 -11.14 -18.38
C LEU A 169 -2.03 -11.87 -19.34
N GLY A 170 -2.54 -12.95 -19.96
CA GLY A 170 -1.74 -13.86 -20.77
C GLY A 170 -1.13 -13.14 -21.99
N PHE A 171 0.10 -12.67 -21.82
CA PHE A 171 1.03 -12.25 -22.85
C PHE A 171 2.30 -13.08 -22.73
#